data_72ec7bd00b6f37afe3e862747ace8149
#
_entry.id   72ec7bd00b6f37afe3e862747ace8149
#
_cell.length_a   1.000
_cell.length_b   1.000
_cell.length_c   1.000
_cell.angle_alpha   90.00
_cell.angle_beta   90.00
_cell.angle_gamma   90.00
#
_symmetry.space_group_name_H-M   'P 1'
#
loop_
_entity.id
_entity.type
_entity.pdbx_description
1 polymer ?
#
loop_
_entity_poly.entity_id
_entity_poly.type
_entity_poly.pdbx_seq_one_letter_code
_entity_poly.pdbx_strand_id
1 'polypeptide(L)'
;MYAAISVGVIIVALSIFFVYSSDQAKERGKAFGKAVEFVQDDLRKLTHSFDSKVSMFKKGVISKGEFLEFADKHEREMEKIIFRYDNLQIPQPFVSAVELFKLSAETQLESDHYMIEWVRTGEDTAHIRSDSLLQQSFEYEMAALSKFKLVQGQTNP
;
A
#
# COMPACT_ATOMS: atom_id res chain seq x y z
N MET A 1 -13.65 19.61 -7.31
CA MET A 1 -12.26 19.94 -6.98
C MET A 1 -11.87 19.08 -5.78
N TYR A 2 -11.62 17.79 -6.03
CA TYR A 2 -11.08 16.91 -5.00
C TYR A 2 -9.61 16.74 -5.33
N ALA A 3 -8.79 17.33 -4.48
CA ALA A 3 -7.37 17.16 -4.48
C ALA A 3 -7.08 15.66 -4.44
N ALA A 4 -6.18 15.22 -5.29
CA ALA A 4 -5.51 13.97 -5.13
C ALA A 4 -5.03 13.94 -3.67
N ILE A 5 -5.68 13.16 -2.85
CA ILE A 5 -5.14 12.80 -1.55
C ILE A 5 -3.95 11.93 -1.92
N SER A 6 -2.83 12.63 -2.07
CA SER A 6 -1.57 11.97 -2.21
C SER A 6 -1.45 11.02 -1.03
N VAL A 7 -1.33 9.75 -1.32
CA VAL A 7 -0.81 8.73 -0.40
C VAL A 7 0.64 9.13 -0.10
N GLY A 8 0.78 10.30 0.43
CA GLY A 8 2.03 10.91 0.77
C GLY A 8 2.04 11.13 2.24
N VAL A 9 2.19 10.16 2.97
CA VAL A 9 2.74 10.19 4.32
C VAL A 9 2.65 8.77 4.80
N ILE A 10 3.71 8.10 4.91
CA ILE A 10 4.07 7.52 6.21
C ILE A 10 5.39 6.82 6.01
N ILE A 11 6.41 7.62 5.91
CA ILE A 11 7.73 7.15 6.24
C ILE A 11 8.11 7.80 7.57
N VAL A 12 7.51 7.45 8.64
CA VAL A 12 7.97 8.03 9.92
C VAL A 12 8.05 7.02 11.05
N ALA A 13 7.75 5.81 10.93
CA ALA A 13 7.74 4.98 12.12
C ALA A 13 8.55 3.69 12.07
N LEU A 14 9.11 3.34 10.95
CA LEU A 14 9.88 2.08 10.87
C LEU A 14 11.33 2.19 11.35
N SER A 15 11.80 3.39 11.65
CA SER A 15 13.19 3.60 12.09
C SER A 15 13.47 3.33 13.56
N ILE A 16 12.45 3.02 14.34
CA ILE A 16 12.65 2.80 15.79
C ILE A 16 12.21 1.39 16.16
N PHE A 17 12.87 0.43 15.59
CA PHE A 17 12.73 -0.93 16.02
C PHE A 17 13.90 -1.30 16.93
N PHE A 18 13.61 -1.76 18.09
CA PHE A 18 14.37 -2.70 18.90
C PHE A 18 14.73 -2.30 20.31
N VAL A 19 13.98 -2.86 21.20
CA VAL A 19 14.54 -3.51 22.38
C VAL A 19 13.87 -4.87 22.56
N TYR A 20 14.43 -5.91 22.01
CA TYR A 20 14.12 -7.27 22.42
C TYR A 20 15.36 -7.88 23.07
N SER A 21 15.19 -8.53 24.22
CA SER A 21 16.22 -8.91 25.17
C SER A 21 17.07 -10.14 24.81
N SER A 22 17.20 -10.49 23.54
CA SER A 22 18.22 -11.41 23.06
C SER A 22 18.73 -10.99 21.70
N ASP A 23 20.04 -11.16 21.44
CA ASP A 23 20.66 -10.74 20.17
C ASP A 23 20.01 -11.38 18.94
N GLN A 24 19.54 -12.63 19.03
CA GLN A 24 18.81 -13.31 17.96
C GLN A 24 17.42 -12.72 17.71
N ALA A 25 16.70 -12.31 18.75
CA ALA A 25 15.38 -11.68 18.60
C ALA A 25 15.54 -10.28 18.00
N LYS A 26 16.60 -9.53 18.38
CA LYS A 26 16.94 -8.24 17.77
C LYS A 26 17.22 -8.36 16.28
N GLU A 27 18.02 -9.35 15.88
CA GLU A 27 18.36 -9.56 14.46
C GLU A 27 17.13 -9.97 13.62
N ARG A 28 16.28 -10.89 14.12
CA ARG A 28 15.03 -11.29 13.44
C ARG A 28 14.06 -10.10 13.29
N GLY A 29 13.95 -9.32 14.33
CA GLY A 29 13.08 -8.16 14.29
C GLY A 29 13.60 -7.05 13.36
N LYS A 30 14.94 -6.80 13.28
CA LYS A 30 15.52 -5.89 12.28
C LYS A 30 15.27 -6.38 10.86
N ALA A 31 15.43 -7.68 10.60
CA ALA A 31 15.15 -8.27 9.31
C ALA A 31 13.66 -8.12 8.93
N PHE A 32 12.74 -8.36 9.87
CA PHE A 32 11.31 -8.16 9.68
C PHE A 32 10.99 -6.69 9.39
N GLY A 33 11.49 -5.75 10.21
CA GLY A 33 11.25 -4.32 10.02
C GLY A 33 11.68 -3.84 8.64
N LYS A 34 12.90 -4.20 8.20
CA LYS A 34 13.39 -3.90 6.86
C LYS A 34 12.54 -4.53 5.76
N ALA A 35 12.10 -5.79 5.95
CA ALA A 35 11.29 -6.47 4.95
C ALA A 35 9.93 -5.77 4.77
N VAL A 36 9.26 -5.35 5.85
CA VAL A 36 8.02 -4.57 5.80
C VAL A 36 8.27 -3.21 5.13
N GLU A 37 9.35 -2.51 5.52
CA GLU A 37 9.72 -1.22 4.92
C GLU A 37 9.90 -1.32 3.40
N PHE A 38 10.59 -2.35 2.90
CA PHE A 38 10.76 -2.58 1.47
C PHE A 38 9.44 -2.84 0.74
N VAL A 39 8.54 -3.62 1.35
CA VAL A 39 7.21 -3.85 0.76
C VAL A 39 6.42 -2.55 0.66
N GLN A 40 6.40 -1.75 1.74
CA GLN A 40 5.70 -0.47 1.80
C GLN A 40 6.28 0.56 0.82
N ASP A 41 7.60 0.63 0.71
CA ASP A 41 8.28 1.54 -0.21
C ASP A 41 7.98 1.22 -1.68
N ASP A 42 8.00 -0.06 -2.05
CA ASP A 42 7.69 -0.49 -3.41
C ASP A 42 6.21 -0.27 -3.73
N LEU A 43 5.31 -0.57 -2.78
CA LEU A 43 3.88 -0.29 -2.91
C LEU A 43 3.64 1.20 -3.17
N ARG A 44 4.24 2.07 -2.35
CA ARG A 44 4.10 3.52 -2.49
C ARG A 44 4.59 4.04 -3.84
N LYS A 45 5.76 3.57 -4.31
CA LYS A 45 6.30 3.96 -5.62
C LYS A 45 5.36 3.57 -6.75
N LEU A 46 4.79 2.36 -6.64
CA LEU A 46 3.91 1.82 -7.67
C LEU A 46 2.57 2.58 -7.69
N THR A 47 1.97 2.83 -6.53
CA THR A 47 0.73 3.63 -6.39
C THR A 47 0.95 5.06 -6.90
N HIS A 48 2.04 5.72 -6.50
CA HIS A 48 2.33 7.07 -6.99
C HIS A 48 2.52 7.11 -8.52
N SER A 49 3.13 6.07 -9.10
CA SER A 49 3.27 5.95 -10.56
C SER A 49 1.91 5.81 -11.24
N PHE A 50 0.99 5.03 -10.66
CA PHE A 50 -0.37 4.86 -11.15
C PHE A 50 -1.16 6.17 -11.11
N ASP A 51 -1.18 6.86 -9.96
CA ASP A 51 -1.84 8.17 -9.79
C ASP A 51 -1.33 9.19 -10.80
N SER A 52 -0.03 9.21 -11.03
CA SER A 52 0.59 10.07 -12.04
C SER A 52 0.05 9.77 -13.44
N LYS A 53 -0.06 8.48 -13.81
CA LYS A 53 -0.60 8.07 -15.11
C LYS A 53 -2.09 8.37 -15.25
N VAL A 54 -2.89 8.17 -14.19
CA VAL A 54 -4.30 8.59 -14.16
C VAL A 54 -4.41 10.11 -14.39
N SER A 55 -3.58 10.89 -13.71
CA SER A 55 -3.55 12.35 -13.89
C SER A 55 -3.16 12.76 -15.32
N MET A 56 -2.16 12.11 -15.91
CA MET A 56 -1.76 12.36 -17.30
C MET A 56 -2.87 12.01 -18.29
N PHE A 57 -3.57 10.90 -18.08
CA PHE A 57 -4.72 10.52 -18.91
C PHE A 57 -5.86 11.53 -18.77
N LYS A 58 -6.25 11.92 -17.55
CA LYS A 58 -7.30 12.94 -17.30
C LYS A 58 -6.98 14.30 -17.94
N LYS A 59 -5.70 14.63 -18.08
CA LYS A 59 -5.23 15.86 -18.76
C LYS A 59 -5.06 15.71 -20.27
N GLY A 60 -5.31 14.53 -20.83
CA GLY A 60 -5.10 14.26 -22.25
C GLY A 60 -3.63 14.22 -22.69
N VAL A 61 -2.69 14.06 -21.75
CA VAL A 61 -1.24 13.97 -22.04
C VAL A 61 -0.87 12.61 -22.61
N ILE A 62 -1.56 11.56 -22.17
CA ILE A 62 -1.42 10.20 -22.71
C ILE A 62 -2.76 9.70 -23.23
N SER A 63 -2.71 8.85 -24.24
CA SER A 63 -3.89 8.21 -24.82
C SER A 63 -4.45 7.12 -23.90
N LYS A 64 -5.70 6.72 -24.16
CA LYS A 64 -6.34 5.57 -23.51
C LYS A 64 -5.52 4.29 -23.69
N GLY A 65 -4.99 4.04 -24.89
CA GLY A 65 -4.18 2.86 -25.18
C GLY A 65 -2.90 2.81 -24.35
N GLU A 66 -2.16 3.92 -24.28
CA GLU A 66 -0.95 4.04 -23.47
C GLU A 66 -1.23 3.85 -21.96
N PHE A 67 -2.36 4.39 -21.49
CA PHE A 67 -2.76 4.17 -20.10
C PHE A 67 -3.06 2.68 -19.84
N LEU A 68 -3.83 2.01 -20.68
CA LEU A 68 -4.21 0.62 -20.49
C LEU A 68 -3.02 -0.35 -20.56
N GLU A 69 -2.06 -0.09 -21.46
CA GLU A 69 -0.81 -0.86 -21.50
C GLU A 69 0.00 -0.73 -20.20
N PHE A 70 0.09 0.49 -19.68
CA PHE A 70 0.71 0.73 -18.37
C PHE A 70 -0.05 0.02 -17.23
N ALA A 71 -1.39 0.10 -17.25
CA ALA A 71 -2.26 -0.46 -16.23
C ALA A 71 -2.11 -1.99 -16.10
N ASP A 72 -2.05 -2.72 -17.21
CA ASP A 72 -1.84 -4.16 -17.22
C ASP A 72 -0.51 -4.58 -16.54
N LYS A 73 0.52 -3.75 -16.66
CA LYS A 73 1.79 -3.98 -15.98
C LYS A 73 1.68 -3.62 -14.49
N HIS A 74 1.01 -2.53 -14.18
CA HIS A 74 0.80 -2.07 -12.81
C HIS A 74 0.08 -3.13 -11.96
N GLU A 75 -1.04 -3.69 -12.45
CA GLU A 75 -1.78 -4.73 -11.72
C GLU A 75 -0.88 -5.93 -11.39
N ARG A 76 -0.14 -6.44 -12.37
CA ARG A 76 0.79 -7.56 -12.15
C ARG A 76 1.89 -7.26 -11.11
N GLU A 77 2.41 -6.03 -11.09
CA GLU A 77 3.43 -5.64 -10.10
C GLU A 77 2.80 -5.47 -8.70
N MET A 78 1.57 -4.93 -8.61
CA MET A 78 0.82 -4.85 -7.36
C MET A 78 0.59 -6.23 -6.75
N GLU A 79 0.13 -7.22 -7.54
CA GLU A 79 -0.06 -8.60 -7.10
C GLU A 79 1.23 -9.21 -6.53
N LYS A 80 2.37 -8.98 -7.20
CA LYS A 80 3.69 -9.46 -6.72
C LYS A 80 4.07 -8.85 -5.39
N ILE A 81 3.82 -7.54 -5.21
CA ILE A 81 4.11 -6.85 -3.95
C ILE A 81 3.21 -7.38 -2.84
N ILE A 82 1.90 -7.54 -3.11
CA ILE A 82 0.94 -8.09 -2.15
C ILE A 82 1.34 -9.51 -1.71
N PHE A 83 1.76 -10.35 -2.65
CA PHE A 83 2.24 -11.70 -2.35
C PHE A 83 3.45 -11.72 -1.42
N ARG A 84 4.26 -10.67 -1.38
CA ARG A 84 5.42 -10.58 -0.47
C ARG A 84 5.01 -10.56 0.99
N TYR A 85 3.81 -10.05 1.34
CA TYR A 85 3.31 -10.10 2.72
C TYR A 85 3.15 -11.53 3.23
N ASP A 86 2.76 -12.49 2.38
CA ASP A 86 2.58 -13.90 2.74
C ASP A 86 3.91 -14.59 3.05
N ASN A 87 5.02 -14.03 2.57
CA ASN A 87 6.36 -14.57 2.77
C ASN A 87 7.14 -13.89 3.92
N LEU A 88 6.53 -12.94 4.62
CA LEU A 88 7.15 -12.29 5.77
C LEU A 88 7.21 -13.23 6.97
N GLN A 89 8.36 -13.27 7.64
CA GLN A 89 8.49 -13.91 8.96
C GLN A 89 8.00 -12.93 10.04
N ILE A 90 6.70 -12.95 10.30
CA ILE A 90 6.04 -11.94 11.13
C ILE A 90 6.12 -12.36 12.60
N PRO A 91 6.75 -11.56 13.50
CA PRO A 91 6.66 -11.79 14.93
C PRO A 91 5.21 -11.68 15.41
N GLN A 92 4.81 -12.61 16.32
CA GLN A 92 3.42 -12.76 16.78
C GLN A 92 2.70 -11.45 17.14
N PRO A 93 3.31 -10.47 17.83
CA PRO A 93 2.63 -9.22 18.17
C PRO A 93 2.26 -8.36 16.97
N PHE A 94 2.92 -8.53 15.81
CA PHE A 94 2.73 -7.71 14.61
C PHE A 94 1.78 -8.33 13.57
N VAL A 95 1.33 -9.56 13.76
CA VAL A 95 0.50 -10.27 12.77
C VAL A 95 -0.69 -9.44 12.35
N SER A 96 -1.48 -8.93 13.31
CA SER A 96 -2.69 -8.16 12.98
C SER A 96 -2.41 -6.80 12.31
N ALA A 97 -1.24 -6.22 12.52
CA ALA A 97 -0.85 -5.00 11.80
C ALA A 97 -0.47 -5.31 10.35
N VAL A 98 0.28 -6.39 10.13
CA VAL A 98 0.68 -6.81 8.77
C VAL A 98 -0.52 -7.28 7.96
N GLU A 99 -1.48 -8.00 8.56
CA GLU A 99 -2.74 -8.37 7.91
C GLU A 99 -3.51 -7.14 7.42
N LEU A 100 -3.56 -6.08 8.22
CA LEU A 100 -4.18 -4.82 7.81
C LEU A 100 -3.41 -4.09 6.71
N PHE A 101 -2.07 -4.11 6.72
CA PHE A 101 -1.28 -3.59 5.61
C PHE A 101 -1.55 -4.36 4.32
N LYS A 102 -1.61 -5.69 4.39
CA LYS A 102 -1.95 -6.52 3.23
C LYS A 102 -3.35 -6.19 2.72
N LEU A 103 -4.35 -6.13 3.62
CA LEU A 103 -5.72 -5.79 3.26
C LEU A 103 -5.83 -4.39 2.64
N SER A 104 -5.07 -3.41 3.13
CA SER A 104 -4.94 -2.09 2.51
C SER A 104 -4.45 -2.20 1.07
N ALA A 105 -3.38 -2.95 0.84
CA ALA A 105 -2.81 -3.13 -0.50
C ALA A 105 -3.76 -3.86 -1.47
N GLU A 106 -4.47 -4.88 -0.99
CA GLU A 106 -5.48 -5.61 -1.76
C GLU A 106 -6.66 -4.69 -2.15
N THR A 107 -7.12 -3.87 -1.19
CA THR A 107 -8.20 -2.91 -1.43
C THR A 107 -7.75 -1.78 -2.38
N GLN A 108 -6.47 -1.37 -2.30
CA GLN A 108 -5.89 -0.43 -3.26
C GLN A 108 -5.87 -1.02 -4.67
N LEU A 109 -5.45 -2.27 -4.84
CA LEU A 109 -5.46 -2.94 -6.14
C LEU A 109 -6.89 -3.04 -6.71
N GLU A 110 -7.89 -3.33 -5.86
CA GLU A 110 -9.30 -3.33 -6.29
C GLU A 110 -9.75 -1.92 -6.73
N SER A 111 -9.34 -0.86 -6.02
CA SER A 111 -9.57 0.52 -6.43
C SER A 111 -8.97 0.83 -7.79
N ASP A 112 -7.71 0.44 -7.99
CA ASP A 112 -6.99 0.65 -9.26
C ASP A 112 -7.69 -0.09 -10.41
N HIS A 113 -8.17 -1.32 -10.16
CA HIS A 113 -8.95 -2.08 -11.14
C HIS A 113 -10.22 -1.32 -11.60
N TYR A 114 -10.99 -0.76 -10.68
CA TYR A 114 -12.16 0.05 -11.02
C TYR A 114 -11.80 1.37 -11.72
N MET A 115 -10.67 1.98 -11.39
CA MET A 115 -10.16 3.15 -12.12
C MET A 115 -9.80 2.78 -13.58
N ILE A 116 -9.18 1.61 -13.79
CA ILE A 116 -8.88 1.08 -15.12
C ILE A 116 -10.17 0.78 -15.90
N GLU A 117 -11.16 0.22 -15.24
CA GLU A 117 -12.48 -0.04 -15.82
C GLU A 117 -13.15 1.27 -16.27
N TRP A 118 -13.13 2.30 -15.44
CA TRP A 118 -13.62 3.62 -15.83
C TRP A 118 -12.90 4.16 -17.07
N VAL A 119 -11.59 4.08 -17.13
CA VAL A 119 -10.85 4.50 -18.33
C VAL A 119 -11.25 3.66 -19.55
N ARG A 120 -11.52 2.37 -19.36
CA ARG A 120 -11.90 1.45 -20.44
C ARG A 120 -13.29 1.69 -20.97
N THR A 121 -14.26 1.91 -20.09
CA THR A 121 -15.70 1.96 -20.41
C THR A 121 -16.27 3.38 -20.43
N GLY A 122 -15.73 4.29 -19.62
CA GLY A 122 -16.31 5.61 -19.37
C GLY A 122 -17.46 5.61 -18.36
N GLU A 123 -17.70 4.49 -17.66
CA GLU A 123 -18.80 4.36 -16.69
C GLU A 123 -18.46 5.05 -15.37
N ASP A 124 -19.18 6.12 -15.02
CA ASP A 124 -18.95 6.88 -13.78
C ASP A 124 -19.11 6.05 -12.50
N THR A 125 -19.91 4.99 -12.54
CA THR A 125 -20.09 4.06 -11.41
C THR A 125 -18.75 3.37 -11.05
N ALA A 126 -17.93 3.02 -12.02
CA ALA A 126 -16.61 2.46 -11.79
C ALA A 126 -15.68 3.48 -11.12
N HIS A 127 -15.70 4.74 -11.56
CA HIS A 127 -14.92 5.81 -10.93
C HIS A 127 -15.32 6.03 -9.46
N ILE A 128 -16.64 6.10 -9.18
CA ILE A 128 -17.15 6.26 -7.81
C ILE A 128 -16.73 5.07 -6.94
N ARG A 129 -16.77 3.85 -7.47
CA ARG A 129 -16.36 2.65 -6.75
C ARG A 129 -14.85 2.68 -6.44
N SER A 130 -14.03 3.08 -7.41
CA SER A 130 -12.60 3.28 -7.22
C SER A 130 -12.31 4.24 -6.07
N ASP A 131 -12.93 5.44 -6.07
CA ASP A 131 -12.71 6.44 -5.01
C ASP A 131 -13.11 5.90 -3.62
N SER A 132 -14.22 5.15 -3.53
CA SER A 132 -14.68 4.54 -2.27
C SER A 132 -13.69 3.50 -1.73
N LEU A 133 -13.14 2.65 -2.62
CA LEU A 133 -12.15 1.64 -2.25
C LEU A 133 -10.81 2.28 -1.88
N LEU A 134 -10.40 3.35 -2.55
CA LEU A 134 -9.21 4.10 -2.21
C LEU A 134 -9.30 4.66 -0.77
N GLN A 135 -10.45 5.22 -0.41
CA GLN A 135 -10.70 5.68 0.96
C GLN A 135 -10.62 4.53 1.97
N GLN A 136 -11.23 3.39 1.65
CA GLN A 136 -11.21 2.21 2.52
C GLN A 136 -9.79 1.64 2.68
N SER A 137 -9.00 1.59 1.61
CA SER A 137 -7.59 1.21 1.65
C SER A 137 -6.82 2.09 2.63
N PHE A 138 -7.01 3.41 2.57
CA PHE A 138 -6.37 4.35 3.51
C PHE A 138 -6.80 4.10 4.96
N GLU A 139 -8.06 3.78 5.22
CA GLU A 139 -8.55 3.45 6.57
C GLU A 139 -7.87 2.21 7.13
N TYR A 140 -7.67 1.17 6.31
CA TYR A 140 -6.91 -0.02 6.70
C TYR A 140 -5.44 0.29 6.96
N GLU A 141 -4.80 1.12 6.14
CA GLU A 141 -3.42 1.54 6.36
C GLU A 141 -3.25 2.28 7.70
N MET A 142 -4.15 3.22 8.00
CA MET A 142 -4.13 3.96 9.26
C MET A 142 -4.36 3.04 10.46
N ALA A 143 -5.25 2.07 10.35
CA ALA A 143 -5.47 1.06 11.39
C ALA A 143 -4.24 0.16 11.59
N ALA A 144 -3.57 -0.25 10.51
CA ALA A 144 -2.32 -1.02 10.54
C ALA A 144 -1.23 -0.27 11.29
N LEU A 145 -1.02 1.01 10.95
CA LEU A 145 -0.04 1.88 11.59
C LEU A 145 -0.32 2.10 13.07
N SER A 146 -1.58 2.30 13.43
CA SER A 146 -1.99 2.45 14.83
C SER A 146 -1.66 1.19 15.63
N LYS A 147 -2.01 -0.01 15.11
CA LYS A 147 -1.67 -1.28 15.76
C LYS A 147 -0.17 -1.50 15.84
N PHE A 148 0.56 -1.19 14.78
CA PHE A 148 2.01 -1.31 14.75
C PHE A 148 2.69 -0.45 15.82
N LYS A 149 2.26 0.81 15.95
CA LYS A 149 2.75 1.74 17.00
C LYS A 149 2.42 1.27 18.40
N LEU A 150 1.22 0.71 18.63
CA LEU A 150 0.83 0.18 19.93
C LEU A 150 1.75 -0.96 20.37
N VAL A 151 2.06 -1.89 19.46
CA VAL A 151 3.00 -2.99 19.73
C VAL A 151 4.40 -2.46 20.04
N GLN A 152 4.88 -1.46 19.28
CA GLN A 152 6.17 -0.80 19.56
C GLN A 152 6.21 -0.14 20.94
N GLY A 153 5.15 0.57 21.31
CA GLY A 153 5.06 1.26 22.61
C GLY A 153 4.99 0.29 23.81
N GLN A 154 4.44 -0.92 23.62
CA GLN A 154 4.39 -1.96 24.67
C GLN A 154 5.73 -2.69 24.84
N THR A 155 6.61 -2.63 23.85
CA THR A 155 7.93 -3.29 23.87
C THR A 155 9.07 -2.36 24.31
N ASN A 156 8.74 -1.10 24.62
CA ASN A 156 9.68 -0.10 25.14
C ASN A 156 9.32 0.18 26.61
N PRO A 157 10.03 -0.42 27.62
CA PRO A 157 9.88 -0.04 29.02
C PRO A 157 10.50 1.32 29.32
#